data_2a883ed1f9ef605710cb3352e2b1a92b
#
_entry.id   2a883ed1f9ef605710cb3352e2b1a92b
#
_cell.length_a   1.000
_cell.length_b   1.000
_cell.length_c   1.000
_cell.angle_alpha   90.00
_cell.angle_beta   90.00
_cell.angle_gamma   90.00
#
_symmetry.space_group_name_H-M   'P 1'
#
loop_
_entity.id
_entity.type
_entity.pdbx_description
1 polymer ?
#
loop_
_entity_poly.entity_id
_entity_poly.type
_entity_poly.pdbx_seq_one_letter_code
_entity_poly.pdbx_strand_id
1 'polypeptide(L)'
;SFKKNLDIKIIISHLISSEKKSKLNNTQLKLFTNIKSKCNFSKKVIFSLGNSNSTFLINKFHFDMIRAGGYIYGLDLSNKNKSKNVLTLKAKIIQIQKVKKGKSIGYGAKYFTKKNSVIATLAIGYADGLPRSYNGYAYYKGTKVKFVGNVSMDLSCLDISSIKNPKINDWVEIFGNNISISFFASKCSTIPYEISSKIGTRVKRIYN
;
A
#
# COMPACT_ATOMS: atom_id res chain seq x y z
N SER A 1 23.00 14.12 -33.72
CA SER A 1 22.58 15.52 -33.94
C SER A 1 21.38 15.98 -33.12
N PHE A 2 20.74 15.11 -32.31
CA PHE A 2 19.65 15.52 -31.41
C PHE A 2 20.10 16.44 -30.25
N LYS A 3 21.39 16.57 -30.00
CA LYS A 3 21.97 17.33 -28.87
C LYS A 3 21.77 18.86 -28.93
N LYS A 4 21.52 19.44 -30.12
CA LYS A 4 21.47 20.91 -30.25
C LYS A 4 20.22 21.58 -29.68
N ASN A 5 19.09 20.81 -29.56
CA ASN A 5 17.81 21.36 -29.16
C ASN A 5 17.28 20.85 -27.81
N LEU A 6 18.09 20.07 -27.08
CA LEU A 6 17.70 19.49 -25.78
C LEU A 6 18.67 19.93 -24.70
N ASP A 7 18.16 20.50 -23.62
CA ASP A 7 18.92 20.78 -22.39
C ASP A 7 18.67 19.66 -21.36
N ILE A 8 19.46 18.60 -21.48
CA ILE A 8 19.33 17.43 -20.61
C ILE A 8 19.87 17.77 -19.21
N LYS A 9 19.02 17.74 -18.21
CA LYS A 9 19.34 18.01 -16.81
C LYS A 9 19.64 16.74 -16.02
N ILE A 10 18.88 15.69 -16.28
CA ILE A 10 18.92 14.46 -15.49
C ILE A 10 18.78 13.25 -16.43
N ILE A 11 19.60 12.22 -16.17
CA ILE A 11 19.45 10.90 -16.78
C ILE A 11 19.03 9.92 -15.68
N ILE A 12 17.91 9.24 -15.89
CA ILE A 12 17.28 8.38 -14.90
C ILE A 12 17.19 6.96 -15.45
N SER A 13 17.50 5.98 -14.59
CA SER A 13 17.04 4.60 -14.74
C SER A 13 16.38 4.13 -13.45
N HIS A 14 15.81 2.92 -13.43
CA HIS A 14 15.11 2.40 -12.27
C HIS A 14 15.52 0.96 -11.97
N LEU A 15 15.83 0.65 -10.69
CA LEU A 15 16.20 -0.70 -10.28
C LEU A 15 14.99 -1.63 -10.26
N ILE A 16 15.13 -2.80 -10.85
CA ILE A 16 14.05 -3.78 -10.98
C ILE A 16 13.73 -4.52 -9.66
N SER A 17 14.72 -4.66 -8.77
CA SER A 17 14.61 -5.44 -7.53
C SER A 17 15.34 -4.78 -6.38
N SER A 18 15.11 -3.49 -6.15
CA SER A 18 15.82 -2.71 -5.11
C SER A 18 15.44 -3.11 -3.68
N GLU A 19 14.33 -3.81 -3.49
CA GLU A 19 13.86 -4.33 -2.20
C GLU A 19 14.72 -5.48 -1.66
N LYS A 20 15.58 -6.08 -2.48
CA LYS A 20 16.45 -7.21 -2.12
C LYS A 20 17.81 -7.14 -2.83
N LYS A 21 18.79 -7.87 -2.28
CA LYS A 21 20.06 -8.11 -2.99
C LYS A 21 19.77 -9.00 -4.21
N SER A 22 20.10 -8.53 -5.40
CA SER A 22 19.85 -9.23 -6.66
C SER A 22 21.02 -9.05 -7.64
N LYS A 23 21.36 -10.11 -8.38
CA LYS A 23 22.33 -10.02 -9.49
C LYS A 23 21.84 -9.06 -10.58
N LEU A 24 20.52 -8.97 -10.79
CA LEU A 24 19.90 -8.05 -11.76
C LEU A 24 20.21 -6.57 -11.43
N ASN A 25 20.18 -6.20 -10.15
CA ASN A 25 20.57 -4.85 -9.73
C ASN A 25 22.03 -4.54 -10.10
N ASN A 26 22.94 -5.50 -9.94
CA ASN A 26 24.35 -5.34 -10.31
C ASN A 26 24.53 -5.22 -11.84
N THR A 27 23.73 -5.97 -12.62
CA THR A 27 23.73 -5.86 -14.09
C THR A 27 23.27 -4.46 -14.51
N GLN A 28 22.17 -3.97 -13.94
CA GLN A 28 21.68 -2.61 -14.21
C GLN A 28 22.71 -1.54 -13.79
N LEU A 29 23.36 -1.74 -12.64
CA LEU A 29 24.42 -0.85 -12.19
C LEU A 29 25.56 -0.75 -13.22
N LYS A 30 26.07 -1.90 -13.71
CA LYS A 30 27.13 -1.93 -14.73
C LYS A 30 26.73 -1.21 -16.02
N LEU A 31 25.50 -1.50 -16.52
CA LEU A 31 24.97 -0.84 -17.71
C LEU A 31 24.84 0.67 -17.54
N PHE A 32 24.30 1.11 -16.41
CA PHE A 32 24.11 2.54 -16.14
C PHE A 32 25.45 3.28 -15.94
N THR A 33 26.43 2.64 -15.30
CA THR A 33 27.80 3.16 -15.17
C THR A 33 28.46 3.32 -16.54
N ASN A 34 28.31 2.34 -17.45
CA ASN A 34 28.81 2.41 -18.81
C ASN A 34 28.15 3.53 -19.62
N ILE A 35 26.84 3.76 -19.43
CA ILE A 35 26.15 4.91 -20.04
C ILE A 35 26.76 6.22 -19.53
N LYS A 36 26.92 6.36 -18.20
CA LYS A 36 27.52 7.56 -17.60
C LYS A 36 28.91 7.85 -18.15
N SER A 37 29.74 6.84 -18.30
CA SER A 37 31.12 7.00 -18.80
C SER A 37 31.21 7.39 -20.30
N LYS A 38 30.24 6.99 -21.10
CA LYS A 38 30.13 7.30 -22.53
C LYS A 38 29.41 8.63 -22.83
N CYS A 39 28.72 9.21 -21.85
CA CYS A 39 28.05 10.48 -22.03
C CYS A 39 28.97 11.65 -21.79
N ASN A 40 29.24 12.41 -22.85
CA ASN A 40 29.98 13.66 -22.75
C ASN A 40 28.99 14.82 -22.96
N PHE A 41 28.64 15.50 -21.88
CA PHE A 41 27.76 16.67 -21.90
C PHE A 41 28.53 17.93 -21.58
N SER A 42 28.25 19.02 -22.30
CA SER A 42 28.86 20.33 -22.07
C SER A 42 28.46 20.95 -20.72
N LYS A 43 27.32 20.54 -20.17
CA LYS A 43 26.81 20.96 -18.85
C LYS A 43 26.77 19.79 -17.90
N LYS A 44 26.83 20.08 -16.59
CA LYS A 44 26.69 19.07 -15.54
C LYS A 44 25.31 18.42 -15.62
N VAL A 45 25.27 17.11 -15.87
CA VAL A 45 24.06 16.29 -15.91
C VAL A 45 24.04 15.40 -14.67
N ILE A 46 22.88 15.33 -14.01
CA ILE A 46 22.66 14.47 -12.84
C ILE A 46 22.28 13.06 -13.29
N PHE A 47 22.95 12.05 -12.74
CA PHE A 47 22.62 10.65 -12.97
C PHE A 47 21.92 10.06 -11.75
N SER A 48 20.80 9.38 -11.95
CA SER A 48 20.00 8.82 -10.87
C SER A 48 19.51 7.41 -11.20
N LEU A 49 19.98 6.43 -10.42
CA LEU A 49 19.55 5.03 -10.51
C LEU A 49 18.71 4.64 -9.30
N GLY A 50 19.05 5.19 -8.12
CA GLY A 50 18.49 4.81 -6.84
C GLY A 50 17.03 5.27 -6.63
N ASN A 51 16.22 4.35 -6.11
CA ASN A 51 14.88 4.60 -5.57
C ASN A 51 14.88 4.48 -4.03
N SER A 52 13.70 4.53 -3.37
CA SER A 52 13.57 4.44 -1.92
C SER A 52 14.35 3.28 -1.30
N ASN A 53 14.17 2.06 -1.82
CA ASN A 53 14.81 0.87 -1.24
C ASN A 53 16.32 0.85 -1.47
N SER A 54 16.80 1.44 -2.55
CA SER A 54 18.24 1.49 -2.83
C SER A 54 19.01 2.40 -1.87
N THR A 55 18.32 3.28 -1.14
CA THR A 55 18.94 4.10 -0.07
C THR A 55 19.60 3.21 0.98
N PHE A 56 19.08 2.01 1.19
CA PHE A 56 19.60 1.02 2.14
C PHE A 56 20.49 -0.05 1.50
N LEU A 57 20.75 0.07 0.20
CA LEU A 57 21.76 -0.71 -0.51
C LEU A 57 23.13 -0.03 -0.42
N ILE A 58 24.13 -0.60 -1.09
CA ILE A 58 25.49 -0.07 -1.14
C ILE A 58 25.48 1.27 -1.91
N ASN A 59 26.26 2.24 -1.44
CA ASN A 59 26.32 3.61 -2.00
C ASN A 59 26.54 3.69 -3.52
N LYS A 60 27.15 2.67 -4.13
CA LYS A 60 27.35 2.62 -5.59
C LYS A 60 26.06 2.70 -6.43
N PHE A 61 24.89 2.42 -5.83
CA PHE A 61 23.59 2.55 -6.49
C PHE A 61 23.02 3.97 -6.42
N HIS A 62 23.59 4.86 -5.62
CA HIS A 62 23.05 6.20 -5.37
C HIS A 62 23.30 7.15 -6.53
N PHE A 63 24.49 7.07 -7.16
CA PHE A 63 24.97 8.03 -8.14
C PHE A 63 24.91 9.47 -7.58
N ASP A 64 24.45 10.43 -8.41
CA ASP A 64 24.41 11.83 -8.01
C ASP A 64 23.12 12.19 -7.26
N MET A 65 22.06 11.36 -7.39
CA MET A 65 20.75 11.62 -6.77
C MET A 65 19.97 10.32 -6.52
N ILE A 66 19.29 10.25 -5.37
CA ILE A 66 18.32 9.22 -5.02
C ILE A 66 16.91 9.78 -5.13
N ARG A 67 15.95 8.95 -5.57
CA ARG A 67 14.54 9.27 -5.64
C ARG A 67 13.77 8.54 -4.53
N ALA A 68 13.79 9.11 -3.33
CA ALA A 68 13.15 8.53 -2.15
C ALA A 68 11.66 8.87 -2.10
N GLY A 69 10.83 8.18 -2.88
CA GLY A 69 9.38 8.38 -2.91
C GLY A 69 8.66 7.53 -1.86
N GLY A 70 8.50 6.23 -2.11
CA GLY A 70 7.65 5.36 -1.30
C GLY A 70 8.03 5.30 0.18
N TYR A 71 9.31 5.32 0.52
CA TYR A 71 9.75 5.28 1.92
C TYR A 71 9.27 6.49 2.72
N ILE A 72 9.28 7.69 2.12
CA ILE A 72 8.78 8.93 2.74
C ILE A 72 7.28 8.84 3.03
N TYR A 73 6.54 8.14 2.18
CA TYR A 73 5.10 7.91 2.35
C TYR A 73 4.76 6.68 3.20
N GLY A 74 5.73 6.08 3.88
CA GLY A 74 5.47 4.90 4.71
C GLY A 74 5.22 3.60 3.93
N LEU A 75 5.56 3.57 2.63
CA LEU A 75 5.30 2.46 1.72
C LEU A 75 6.55 1.56 1.61
N ASP A 76 6.92 0.90 2.68
CA ASP A 76 8.09 0.03 2.70
C ASP A 76 7.79 -1.37 2.14
N LEU A 77 8.60 -1.81 1.18
CA LEU A 77 8.53 -3.16 0.61
C LEU A 77 9.59 -4.12 1.20
N SER A 78 10.61 -3.59 1.88
CA SER A 78 11.78 -4.39 2.26
C SER A 78 11.65 -5.13 3.59
N ASN A 79 10.68 -4.76 4.43
CA ASN A 79 10.50 -5.23 5.82
C ASN A 79 11.73 -5.09 6.75
N LYS A 80 12.87 -4.61 6.24
CA LYS A 80 14.12 -4.49 6.98
C LYS A 80 14.29 -3.13 7.64
N ASN A 81 13.93 -2.08 6.91
CA ASN A 81 14.04 -0.69 7.37
C ASN A 81 12.63 -0.13 7.46
N LYS A 82 12.01 -0.28 8.63
CA LYS A 82 10.62 0.14 8.84
C LYS A 82 10.48 1.65 8.63
N SER A 83 9.78 2.02 7.57
CA SER A 83 9.32 3.40 7.39
C SER A 83 8.29 3.75 8.47
N LYS A 84 8.25 5.02 8.87
CA LYS A 84 7.19 5.49 9.76
C LYS A 84 5.85 5.46 9.03
N ASN A 85 4.79 5.05 9.72
CA ASN A 85 3.45 5.16 9.16
C ASN A 85 3.04 6.64 9.07
N VAL A 86 2.68 7.08 7.87
CA VAL A 86 2.19 8.45 7.61
C VAL A 86 0.77 8.44 7.03
N LEU A 87 0.19 7.26 6.82
CA LEU A 87 -1.11 7.10 6.18
C LEU A 87 -1.98 6.15 7.00
N THR A 88 -3.14 6.64 7.44
CA THR A 88 -4.14 5.82 8.15
C THR A 88 -5.48 5.93 7.44
N LEU A 89 -6.05 4.80 7.03
CA LEU A 89 -7.40 4.72 6.49
C LEU A 89 -8.35 4.16 7.56
N LYS A 90 -9.42 4.90 7.83
CA LYS A 90 -10.49 4.49 8.76
C LYS A 90 -11.84 4.54 8.06
N ALA A 91 -12.76 3.67 8.48
CA ALA A 91 -14.14 3.67 8.05
C ALA A 91 -15.08 3.61 9.25
N LYS A 92 -16.30 4.18 9.12
CA LYS A 92 -17.31 4.13 10.16
C LYS A 92 -18.15 2.86 10.08
N ILE A 93 -18.54 2.34 11.23
CA ILE A 93 -19.59 1.32 11.34
C ILE A 93 -20.95 2.02 11.15
N ILE A 94 -21.71 1.58 10.15
CA ILE A 94 -23.04 2.12 9.87
C ILE A 94 -24.18 1.18 10.29
N GLN A 95 -23.85 -0.11 10.50
CA GLN A 95 -24.84 -1.10 10.94
C GLN A 95 -24.14 -2.20 11.75
N ILE A 96 -24.85 -2.75 12.74
CA ILE A 96 -24.43 -3.92 13.50
C ILE A 96 -25.61 -4.90 13.55
N GLN A 97 -25.37 -6.15 13.13
CA GLN A 97 -26.39 -7.20 13.11
C GLN A 97 -25.93 -8.48 13.80
N LYS A 98 -26.83 -9.12 14.54
CA LYS A 98 -26.65 -10.51 15.00
C LYS A 98 -27.13 -11.45 13.89
N VAL A 99 -26.23 -12.32 13.44
CA VAL A 99 -26.47 -13.24 12.32
C VAL A 99 -26.33 -14.67 12.82
N LYS A 100 -27.34 -15.51 12.57
CA LYS A 100 -27.34 -16.93 12.97
C LYS A 100 -26.32 -17.72 12.15
N LYS A 101 -25.85 -18.85 12.71
CA LYS A 101 -25.02 -19.84 12.00
C LYS A 101 -25.65 -20.23 10.66
N GLY A 102 -24.83 -20.43 9.63
CA GLY A 102 -25.23 -20.89 8.29
C GLY A 102 -25.82 -19.80 7.39
N LYS A 103 -25.81 -18.53 7.79
CA LYS A 103 -26.26 -17.43 6.93
C LYS A 103 -25.13 -16.85 6.11
N SER A 104 -25.41 -16.51 4.86
CA SER A 104 -24.45 -15.90 3.94
C SER A 104 -24.27 -14.41 4.22
N ILE A 105 -23.03 -13.91 3.96
CA ILE A 105 -22.68 -12.49 4.06
C ILE A 105 -22.13 -11.99 2.73
N GLY A 106 -22.67 -10.86 2.27
CA GLY A 106 -22.22 -10.16 1.05
C GLY A 106 -22.66 -10.83 -0.24
N TYR A 107 -22.26 -10.20 -1.35
CA TYR A 107 -22.63 -10.67 -2.69
C TYR A 107 -21.97 -12.00 -3.06
N GLY A 108 -22.75 -12.84 -3.78
CA GLY A 108 -22.27 -14.13 -4.29
C GLY A 108 -22.17 -15.21 -3.22
N ALA A 109 -22.67 -14.95 -1.99
CA ALA A 109 -22.71 -15.92 -0.88
C ALA A 109 -21.38 -16.69 -0.67
N LYS A 110 -20.24 -16.01 -0.83
CA LYS A 110 -18.90 -16.63 -0.68
C LYS A 110 -18.49 -16.86 0.77
N TYR A 111 -19.19 -16.28 1.72
CA TYR A 111 -18.96 -16.47 3.14
C TYR A 111 -20.25 -16.87 3.86
N PHE A 112 -20.17 -17.92 4.66
CA PHE A 112 -21.24 -18.37 5.55
C PHE A 112 -20.76 -18.32 6.98
N THR A 113 -21.60 -17.83 7.89
CA THR A 113 -21.31 -17.79 9.32
C THR A 113 -21.18 -19.21 9.88
N LYS A 114 -20.05 -19.51 10.54
CA LYS A 114 -19.76 -20.82 11.13
C LYS A 114 -20.40 -20.99 12.51
N LYS A 115 -20.79 -19.89 13.15
CA LYS A 115 -21.47 -19.81 14.46
C LYS A 115 -22.37 -18.57 14.44
N ASN A 116 -23.18 -18.40 15.49
CA ASN A 116 -23.87 -17.13 15.70
C ASN A 116 -22.83 -16.02 15.81
N SER A 117 -22.93 -15.01 14.98
CA SER A 117 -21.93 -13.96 14.80
C SER A 117 -22.54 -12.58 14.92
N VAL A 118 -21.70 -11.61 15.29
CA VAL A 118 -22.06 -10.19 15.22
C VAL A 118 -21.29 -9.59 14.04
N ILE A 119 -22.03 -9.06 13.07
CA ILE A 119 -21.48 -8.52 11.82
C ILE A 119 -21.65 -7.00 11.81
N ALA A 120 -20.57 -6.28 11.58
CA ALA A 120 -20.58 -4.85 11.33
C ALA A 120 -20.49 -4.56 9.83
N THR A 121 -21.30 -3.63 9.35
CA THR A 121 -21.19 -3.06 8.01
C THR A 121 -20.45 -1.73 8.10
N LEU A 122 -19.43 -1.57 7.29
CA LEU A 122 -18.61 -0.36 7.16
C LEU A 122 -19.02 0.46 5.95
N ALA A 123 -18.97 1.79 6.09
CA ALA A 123 -19.15 2.75 5.00
C ALA A 123 -17.84 2.89 4.20
N ILE A 124 -17.39 1.82 3.56
CA ILE A 124 -16.24 1.80 2.63
C ILE A 124 -16.37 0.60 1.70
N GLY A 125 -16.12 0.82 0.42
CA GLY A 125 -16.16 -0.21 -0.60
C GLY A 125 -15.10 -0.01 -1.68
N TYR A 126 -15.24 -0.74 -2.81
CA TYR A 126 -14.24 -0.66 -3.87
C TYR A 126 -14.30 0.66 -4.66
N ALA A 127 -15.39 1.40 -4.63
CA ALA A 127 -15.46 2.76 -5.19
C ALA A 127 -14.63 3.78 -4.40
N ASP A 128 -14.25 3.44 -3.16
CA ASP A 128 -13.37 4.26 -2.31
C ASP A 128 -11.89 3.85 -2.43
N GLY A 129 -11.60 2.76 -3.17
CA GLY A 129 -10.26 2.22 -3.36
C GLY A 129 -9.95 0.96 -2.55
N LEU A 130 -10.94 0.39 -1.83
CA LEU A 130 -10.76 -0.87 -1.13
C LEU A 130 -10.81 -2.04 -2.14
N PRO A 131 -9.78 -2.90 -2.27
CA PRO A 131 -9.83 -4.01 -3.23
C PRO A 131 -11.01 -4.96 -2.97
N ARG A 132 -11.75 -5.32 -4.03
CA ARG A 132 -12.94 -6.17 -3.93
C ARG A 132 -12.65 -7.54 -3.32
N SER A 133 -11.47 -8.07 -3.55
CA SER A 133 -11.03 -9.38 -3.05
C SER A 133 -10.42 -9.35 -1.65
N TYR A 134 -10.39 -8.19 -0.99
CA TYR A 134 -9.77 -8.09 0.32
C TYR A 134 -10.48 -8.98 1.35
N ASN A 135 -9.73 -9.92 1.94
CA ASN A 135 -10.20 -10.87 2.94
C ASN A 135 -9.36 -10.89 4.22
N GLY A 136 -8.58 -9.82 4.43
CA GLY A 136 -7.70 -9.66 5.59
C GLY A 136 -8.42 -9.20 6.85
N TYR A 137 -7.77 -8.33 7.59
CA TYR A 137 -8.24 -7.84 8.89
C TYR A 137 -8.34 -6.31 8.88
N ALA A 138 -9.22 -5.80 9.73
CA ALA A 138 -9.24 -4.43 10.22
C ALA A 138 -8.88 -4.42 11.72
N TYR A 139 -8.65 -3.25 12.30
CA TYR A 139 -8.37 -3.11 13.73
C TYR A 139 -9.44 -2.26 14.39
N TYR A 140 -10.08 -2.82 15.41
CA TYR A 140 -11.19 -2.19 16.11
C TYR A 140 -11.12 -2.48 17.61
N LYS A 141 -11.17 -1.45 18.43
CA LYS A 141 -11.14 -1.55 19.92
C LYS A 141 -10.05 -2.51 20.43
N GLY A 142 -8.81 -2.33 19.99
CA GLY A 142 -7.67 -3.15 20.46
C GLY A 142 -7.55 -4.53 19.81
N THR A 143 -8.44 -4.90 18.88
CA THR A 143 -8.53 -6.26 18.36
C THR A 143 -8.51 -6.28 16.83
N LYS A 144 -7.83 -7.26 16.24
CA LYS A 144 -7.93 -7.58 14.80
C LYS A 144 -9.25 -8.29 14.52
N VAL A 145 -10.07 -7.72 13.68
CA VAL A 145 -11.38 -8.24 13.23
C VAL A 145 -11.32 -8.57 11.75
N LYS A 146 -11.94 -9.68 11.35
CA LYS A 146 -11.81 -10.22 10.00
C LYS A 146 -12.86 -9.60 9.06
N PHE A 147 -12.44 -9.25 7.84
CA PHE A 147 -13.35 -9.01 6.74
C PHE A 147 -14.06 -10.31 6.34
N VAL A 148 -15.36 -10.23 6.11
CA VAL A 148 -16.21 -11.37 5.75
C VAL A 148 -17.08 -11.03 4.54
N GLY A 149 -17.17 -11.98 3.62
CA GLY A 149 -17.83 -11.76 2.33
C GLY A 149 -17.00 -10.88 1.38
N ASN A 150 -17.51 -10.64 0.18
CA ASN A 150 -16.90 -9.76 -0.80
C ASN A 150 -17.13 -8.29 -0.41
N VAL A 151 -16.13 -7.45 -0.65
CA VAL A 151 -16.30 -6.00 -0.61
C VAL A 151 -17.27 -5.59 -1.73
N SER A 152 -18.27 -4.79 -1.43
CA SER A 152 -19.21 -4.22 -2.41
C SER A 152 -18.76 -2.83 -2.88
N MET A 153 -19.55 -2.16 -3.70
CA MET A 153 -19.21 -0.84 -4.25
C MET A 153 -18.91 0.17 -3.13
N ASP A 154 -19.80 0.26 -2.15
CA ASP A 154 -19.76 1.29 -1.11
C ASP A 154 -19.62 0.73 0.30
N LEU A 155 -19.72 -0.60 0.47
CA LEU A 155 -19.81 -1.25 1.77
C LEU A 155 -18.90 -2.46 1.89
N SER A 156 -18.50 -2.76 3.12
CA SER A 156 -17.80 -4.00 3.47
C SER A 156 -18.25 -4.51 4.85
N CYS A 157 -18.05 -5.79 5.11
CA CYS A 157 -18.51 -6.42 6.34
C CYS A 157 -17.34 -6.98 7.17
N LEU A 158 -17.45 -6.84 8.50
CA LEU A 158 -16.52 -7.40 9.48
C LEU A 158 -17.22 -8.34 10.44
N ASP A 159 -16.60 -9.44 10.80
CA ASP A 159 -16.98 -10.23 11.96
C ASP A 159 -16.40 -9.58 13.22
N ILE A 160 -17.27 -8.98 14.02
CA ILE A 160 -16.91 -8.30 15.27
C ILE A 160 -17.41 -9.06 16.51
N SER A 161 -17.64 -10.36 16.39
CA SER A 161 -18.19 -11.19 17.49
C SER A 161 -17.34 -11.21 18.75
N SER A 162 -16.03 -10.93 18.63
CA SER A 162 -15.10 -10.83 19.77
C SER A 162 -15.09 -9.46 20.47
N ILE A 163 -15.76 -8.47 19.91
CA ILE A 163 -15.72 -7.09 20.43
C ILE A 163 -16.79 -6.87 21.50
N LYS A 164 -16.36 -6.35 22.64
CA LYS A 164 -17.28 -5.90 23.70
C LYS A 164 -17.85 -4.52 23.38
N ASN A 165 -19.17 -4.37 23.49
CA ASN A 165 -19.88 -3.10 23.32
C ASN A 165 -19.54 -2.35 22.01
N PRO A 166 -19.69 -2.97 20.83
CA PRO A 166 -19.52 -2.26 19.57
C PRO A 166 -20.64 -1.23 19.37
N LYS A 167 -20.33 -0.07 18.77
CA LYS A 167 -21.31 0.99 18.53
C LYS A 167 -21.33 1.39 17.06
N ILE A 168 -22.50 1.75 16.56
CA ILE A 168 -22.67 2.45 15.29
C ILE A 168 -21.95 3.80 15.40
N ASN A 169 -21.37 4.27 14.30
CA ASN A 169 -20.49 5.44 14.18
C ASN A 169 -19.08 5.30 14.79
N ASP A 170 -18.73 4.16 15.41
CA ASP A 170 -17.35 3.92 15.80
C ASP A 170 -16.45 3.84 14.54
N TRP A 171 -15.20 4.31 14.69
CA TRP A 171 -14.18 4.22 13.66
C TRP A 171 -13.41 2.91 13.74
N VAL A 172 -13.21 2.28 12.59
CA VAL A 172 -12.41 1.08 12.40
C VAL A 172 -11.22 1.42 11.54
N GLU A 173 -10.01 1.06 11.97
CA GLU A 173 -8.79 1.20 11.17
C GLU A 173 -8.71 0.07 10.14
N ILE A 174 -8.66 0.44 8.87
CA ILE A 174 -8.49 -0.51 7.76
C ILE A 174 -7.01 -0.81 7.56
N PHE A 175 -6.19 0.22 7.51
CA PHE A 175 -4.73 0.15 7.63
C PHE A 175 -4.21 1.45 8.28
N GLY A 176 -3.05 1.36 8.89
CA GLY A 176 -2.46 2.46 9.65
C GLY A 176 -1.41 1.96 10.62
N ASN A 177 -1.52 2.38 11.88
CA ASN A 177 -0.55 2.04 12.93
C ASN A 177 -0.63 0.56 13.36
N ASN A 178 -1.81 -0.05 13.33
CA ASN A 178 -2.03 -1.42 13.81
C ASN A 178 -2.00 -2.45 12.67
N ILE A 179 -2.33 -2.05 11.46
CA ILE A 179 -2.28 -2.87 10.26
C ILE A 179 -1.50 -2.09 9.20
N SER A 180 -0.25 -2.47 8.93
CA SER A 180 0.54 -1.76 7.94
C SER A 180 -0.09 -1.86 6.54
N ILE A 181 0.06 -0.80 5.75
CA ILE A 181 -0.41 -0.80 4.36
C ILE A 181 0.28 -1.91 3.53
N SER A 182 1.51 -2.29 3.87
CA SER A 182 2.24 -3.39 3.24
C SER A 182 1.59 -4.75 3.54
N PHE A 183 1.18 -4.99 4.80
CA PHE A 183 0.41 -6.17 5.15
C PHE A 183 -0.94 -6.19 4.43
N PHE A 184 -1.65 -5.06 4.42
CA PHE A 184 -2.92 -4.92 3.70
C PHE A 184 -2.76 -5.26 2.21
N ALA A 185 -1.77 -4.69 1.53
CA ALA A 185 -1.48 -4.93 0.12
C ALA A 185 -1.14 -6.40 -0.16
N SER A 186 -0.37 -7.06 0.72
CA SER A 186 -0.03 -8.49 0.58
C SER A 186 -1.28 -9.40 0.58
N LYS A 187 -2.34 -9.03 1.31
CA LYS A 187 -3.62 -9.75 1.31
C LYS A 187 -4.46 -9.52 0.06
N CYS A 188 -4.06 -8.57 -0.77
CA CYS A 188 -4.67 -8.27 -2.07
C CYS A 188 -3.81 -8.72 -3.26
N SER A 189 -2.70 -9.43 -3.01
CA SER A 189 -1.69 -9.81 -4.03
C SER A 189 -1.17 -8.61 -4.83
N THR A 190 -0.96 -7.48 -4.14
CA THR A 190 -0.48 -6.24 -4.74
C THR A 190 0.54 -5.53 -3.83
N ILE A 191 0.95 -4.32 -4.22
CA ILE A 191 1.95 -3.51 -3.54
C ILE A 191 1.33 -2.27 -2.87
N PRO A 192 1.95 -1.72 -1.80
CA PRO A 192 1.42 -0.55 -1.08
C PRO A 192 1.17 0.68 -1.96
N TYR A 193 1.97 0.85 -3.01
CA TYR A 193 1.83 1.95 -3.96
C TYR A 193 0.48 1.91 -4.69
N GLU A 194 0.05 0.73 -5.13
CA GLU A 194 -1.25 0.57 -5.78
C GLU A 194 -2.40 0.88 -4.82
N ILE A 195 -2.30 0.39 -3.58
CA ILE A 195 -3.31 0.69 -2.55
C ILE A 195 -3.42 2.19 -2.31
N SER A 196 -2.30 2.86 -2.04
CA SER A 196 -2.31 4.29 -1.72
C SER A 196 -2.80 5.16 -2.88
N SER A 197 -2.45 4.81 -4.13
CA SER A 197 -2.85 5.56 -5.32
C SER A 197 -4.32 5.36 -5.71
N LYS A 198 -4.93 4.26 -5.28
CA LYS A 198 -6.34 3.94 -5.56
C LYS A 198 -7.34 4.54 -4.56
N ILE A 199 -6.87 5.11 -3.45
CA ILE A 199 -7.76 5.79 -2.51
C ILE A 199 -8.39 7.00 -3.21
N GLY A 200 -9.69 6.90 -3.46
CA GLY A 200 -10.47 7.85 -4.26
C GLY A 200 -10.70 9.20 -3.56
N THR A 201 -11.25 10.15 -4.32
CA THR A 201 -11.59 11.50 -3.83
C THR A 201 -12.78 11.52 -2.88
N ARG A 202 -13.58 10.45 -2.86
CA ARG A 202 -14.70 10.28 -1.91
C ARG A 202 -14.22 10.15 -0.46
N VAL A 203 -12.99 9.68 -0.25
CA VAL A 203 -12.40 9.57 1.09
C VAL A 203 -11.89 10.92 1.54
N LYS A 204 -12.47 11.45 2.63
CA LYS A 204 -12.04 12.72 3.23
C LYS A 204 -10.59 12.58 3.74
N ARG A 205 -9.71 13.49 3.31
CA ARG A 205 -8.33 13.59 3.77
C ARG A 205 -8.21 14.57 4.91
N ILE A 206 -7.53 14.17 5.98
CA ILE A 206 -7.22 15.01 7.14
C ILE A 206 -5.71 14.99 7.28
N TYR A 207 -5.10 16.16 7.31
CA TYR A 207 -3.65 16.35 7.47
C TYR A 207 -3.41 16.85 8.89
N ASN A 208 -2.46 16.21 9.62
CA ASN A 208 -2.07 16.54 11.00
C ASN A 208 -0.63 17.02 11.02
#